data_9530786b50dc1c4ab2ed6d76a8364797
#
_entry.id   9530786b50dc1c4ab2ed6d76a8364797
#
_cell.length_a   1.000
_cell.length_b   1.000
_cell.length_c   1.000
_cell.angle_alpha   90.00
_cell.angle_beta   90.00
_cell.angle_gamma   90.00
#
_symmetry.space_group_name_H-M   'P 1'
#
loop_
_entity.id
_entity.type
_entity.pdbx_description
1 polymer ?
#
loop_
_entity_poly.entity_id
_entity_poly.type
_entity_poly.pdbx_seq_one_letter_code
_entity_poly.pdbx_strand_id
1 'polypeptide(L)' 'MNPSVYLKQQRKQSNLTQEELAAKAGVGLRLVREIEQGKTTMRMDKVNQILALFGAELAVISKAQKHG' A
#
# COMPACT_ATOMS: atom_id res chain seq x y z
N MET A 1 5.38 -6.01 8.26
CA MET A 1 5.77 -5.65 6.88
C MET A 1 5.26 -4.26 6.59
N ASN A 2 6.07 -3.41 6.03
CA ASN A 2 5.61 -2.07 5.71
C ASN A 2 4.84 -2.04 4.39
N PRO A 3 3.99 -1.02 4.20
CA PRO A 3 3.13 -0.96 3.01
C PRO A 3 3.89 -0.91 1.69
N SER A 4 5.09 -0.30 1.66
CA SER A 4 5.81 -0.18 0.40
C SER A 4 6.29 -1.53 -0.11
N VAL A 5 6.82 -2.36 0.78
CA VAL A 5 7.27 -3.70 0.42
C VAL A 5 6.09 -4.58 0.05
N TYR A 6 5.04 -4.55 0.87
CA TYR A 6 3.86 -5.37 0.64
C TYR A 6 3.23 -5.05 -0.70
N LEU A 7 3.02 -3.76 -0.97
CA LEU A 7 2.36 -3.34 -2.21
C LEU A 7 3.16 -3.74 -3.44
N LYS A 8 4.47 -3.52 -3.39
CA LYS A 8 5.33 -3.88 -4.50
C LYS A 8 5.28 -5.39 -4.78
N GLN A 9 5.32 -6.20 -3.73
CA GLN A 9 5.23 -7.65 -3.87
C GLN A 9 3.91 -8.07 -4.49
N GLN A 10 2.79 -7.55 -3.98
CA GLN A 10 1.48 -7.91 -4.48
C GLN A 10 1.31 -7.48 -5.93
N ARG A 11 1.78 -6.28 -6.27
CA ARG A 11 1.71 -5.78 -7.63
C ARG A 11 2.45 -6.70 -8.60
N LYS A 12 3.67 -7.08 -8.22
CA LYS A 12 4.49 -7.93 -9.08
C LYS A 12 3.92 -9.34 -9.20
N GLN A 13 3.39 -9.89 -8.12
CA GLN A 13 2.74 -11.20 -8.15
C GLN A 13 1.52 -11.20 -9.06
N SER A 14 0.85 -10.07 -9.18
CA SER A 14 -0.31 -9.92 -10.04
C SER A 14 0.05 -9.51 -11.46
N ASN A 15 1.35 -9.39 -11.76
CA ASN A 15 1.85 -8.99 -13.07
C ASN A 15 1.33 -7.64 -13.53
N LEU A 16 1.23 -6.68 -12.59
CA LEU A 16 0.75 -5.34 -12.87
C LEU A 16 1.91 -4.36 -12.91
N THR A 17 1.85 -3.42 -13.87
CA THR A 17 2.70 -2.24 -13.80
C THR A 17 2.14 -1.29 -12.74
N GLN A 18 2.93 -0.29 -12.35
CA GLN A 18 2.43 0.74 -11.44
C GLN A 18 1.24 1.48 -12.04
N GLU A 19 1.28 1.75 -13.34
CA GLU A 19 0.17 2.41 -14.03
C GLU A 19 -1.10 1.58 -14.02
N GLU A 20 -0.95 0.28 -14.24
CA GLU A 20 -2.10 -0.63 -14.23
C GLU A 20 -2.70 -0.74 -12.84
N LEU A 21 -1.86 -0.80 -11.82
CA LEU A 21 -2.35 -0.83 -10.44
C LEU A 21 -3.11 0.45 -10.10
N ALA A 22 -2.57 1.60 -10.48
CA ALA A 22 -3.23 2.88 -10.23
C ALA A 22 -4.62 2.91 -10.88
N ALA A 23 -4.71 2.46 -12.12
CA ALA A 23 -5.98 2.42 -12.83
C ALA A 23 -6.99 1.50 -12.15
N LYS A 24 -6.55 0.31 -11.74
CA LYS A 24 -7.43 -0.67 -11.07
C LYS A 24 -7.92 -0.17 -9.72
N ALA A 25 -7.06 0.51 -8.99
CA ALA A 25 -7.42 1.03 -7.66
C ALA A 25 -8.19 2.35 -7.71
N GLY A 26 -8.22 3.00 -8.87
CA GLY A 26 -8.88 4.29 -8.99
C GLY A 26 -8.11 5.42 -8.33
N VAL A 27 -6.78 5.35 -8.34
CA VAL A 27 -5.91 6.38 -7.76
C VAL A 27 -4.90 6.85 -8.79
N GLY A 28 -4.19 7.93 -8.47
CA GLY A 28 -3.16 8.45 -9.36
C GLY A 28 -1.90 7.60 -9.33
N LEU A 29 -1.18 7.56 -10.45
CA LEU A 29 0.09 6.86 -10.55
C LEU A 29 1.10 7.37 -9.55
N ARG A 30 1.11 8.69 -9.31
CA ARG A 30 2.04 9.29 -8.37
C ARG A 30 1.89 8.71 -6.97
N LEU A 31 0.64 8.45 -6.56
CA LEU A 31 0.40 7.86 -5.25
C LEU A 31 1.01 6.46 -5.16
N VAL A 32 0.82 5.64 -6.18
CA VAL A 32 1.40 4.29 -6.19
C VAL A 32 2.92 4.37 -6.07
N ARG A 33 3.54 5.26 -6.82
CA ARG A 33 4.99 5.46 -6.77
C ARG A 33 5.46 5.90 -5.39
N GLU A 34 4.74 6.83 -4.77
CA GLU A 34 5.10 7.33 -3.45
C GLU A 34 5.01 6.25 -2.39
N ILE A 35 3.97 5.42 -2.46
CA ILE A 35 3.84 4.32 -1.51
C ILE A 35 5.00 3.34 -1.67
N GLU A 36 5.31 2.96 -2.90
CA GLU A 36 6.38 1.99 -3.14
C GLU A 36 7.77 2.53 -2.81
N GLN A 37 7.93 3.85 -2.82
CA GLN A 37 9.16 4.49 -2.38
C GLN A 37 9.26 4.64 -0.86
N GLY A 38 8.21 4.30 -0.14
CA GLY A 38 8.22 4.35 1.32
C GLY A 38 8.03 5.72 1.91
N LYS A 39 7.38 6.64 1.20
CA LYS A 39 7.10 7.96 1.74
C LYS A 39 6.13 7.89 2.91
N THR A 40 6.38 8.69 3.94
CA THR A 40 5.65 8.61 5.19
C THR A 40 4.45 9.55 5.30
N THR A 41 4.31 10.50 4.39
CA THR A 41 3.24 11.50 4.44
C THR A 41 2.06 11.13 3.55
N MET A 42 1.67 9.86 3.57
CA MET A 42 0.59 9.36 2.72
C MET A 42 -0.73 9.36 3.45
N ARG A 43 -1.81 9.57 2.71
CA ARG A 43 -3.16 9.49 3.28
C ARG A 43 -3.56 8.02 3.43
N MET A 44 -3.97 7.65 4.65
CA MET A 44 -4.36 6.28 4.94
C MET A 44 -5.55 5.81 4.11
N ASP A 45 -6.52 6.70 3.87
CA ASP A 45 -7.70 6.32 3.09
C ASP A 45 -7.34 5.93 1.66
N LYS A 46 -6.41 6.65 1.05
CA LYS A 46 -5.96 6.34 -0.31
C LYS A 46 -5.09 5.10 -0.35
N VAL A 47 -4.23 4.92 0.64
CA VAL A 47 -3.41 3.71 0.72
C VAL A 47 -4.30 2.49 0.89
N ASN A 48 -5.31 2.57 1.76
CA ASN A 48 -6.25 1.48 1.96
C ASN A 48 -7.07 1.18 0.71
N GLN A 49 -7.37 2.18 -0.08
CA GLN A 49 -8.08 1.98 -1.35
C GLN A 49 -7.29 1.05 -2.28
N ILE A 50 -5.97 1.23 -2.32
CA ILE A 50 -5.11 0.35 -3.12
C ILE A 50 -5.00 -1.03 -2.48
N LEU A 51 -4.75 -1.07 -1.17
CA LEU A 51 -4.56 -2.33 -0.47
C LEU A 51 -5.81 -3.21 -0.51
N ALA A 52 -6.98 -2.60 -0.62
CA ALA A 52 -8.23 -3.35 -0.70
C ALA A 52 -8.27 -4.29 -1.91
N LEU A 53 -7.56 -3.96 -2.99
CA LEU A 53 -7.48 -4.85 -4.14
C LEU A 53 -6.85 -6.20 -3.79
N PHE A 54 -6.04 -6.22 -2.73
CA PHE A 54 -5.32 -7.42 -2.31
C PHE A 54 -5.88 -7.97 -0.99
N GLY A 55 -7.04 -7.48 -0.57
CA GLY A 55 -7.66 -7.93 0.68
C GLY A 55 -6.94 -7.47 1.93
N ALA A 56 -6.26 -6.32 1.87
CA ALA A 56 -5.45 -5.82 2.97
C ALA A 56 -5.85 -4.41 3.36
N GLU A 57 -5.40 -3.98 4.52
CA GLU A 57 -5.60 -2.63 5.01
C GLU A 57 -4.51 -2.26 6.01
N LEU A 58 -4.33 -0.96 6.20
CA LEU A 58 -3.46 -0.46 7.27
C LEU A 58 -4.18 -0.58 8.60
N ALA A 59 -3.43 -0.92 9.63
CA ALA A 59 -3.96 -1.02 10.99
C ALA A 59 -3.00 -0.34 11.95
N VAL A 60 -3.56 0.13 13.07
CA VAL A 60 -2.78 0.69 14.15
C VAL A 60 -2.34 -0.44 15.06
N ILE A 61 -1.04 -0.50 15.35
CA ILE A 61 -0.47 -1.49 16.24
C ILE A 61 0.15 -0.75 17.41
N SER A 62 -0.29 -1.07 18.63
CA SER A 62 0.27 -0.46 19.83
C SER A 62 1.60 -1.10 20.18
N LYS A 63 2.66 -0.32 20.18
CA LYS A 63 3.97 -0.83 20.53
C LYS A 63 4.09 -1.19 22.01
N ALA A 64 3.30 -0.56 22.85
CA ALA A 64 3.34 -0.83 24.28
C ALA A 64 2.95 -2.29 24.59
N GLN A 65 2.20 -2.93 23.74
CA GLN A 65 1.76 -4.31 23.94
C GLN A 65 2.82 -5.33 23.55
N LYS A 66 3.91 -4.89 22.97
CA LYS A 66 4.95 -5.83 22.53
C LYS A 66 5.78 -6.39 23.65
N HIS A 67 5.64 -5.81 24.81
CA HIS A 67 6.45 -6.24 25.94
C HIS A 67 5.83 -7.36 26.74
N GLY A 68 4.80 -7.84 26.21
CA GLY A 68 4.12 -8.90 26.94
C GLY A 68 5.09 -9.77 27.63
#